data_204b3faad3580d765199e0a8f07429c5
#
_entry.id   204b3faad3580d765199e0a8f07429c5
#
_cell.length_a   1.000
_cell.length_b   1.000
_cell.length_c   1.000
_cell.angle_alpha   90.00
_cell.angle_beta   90.00
_cell.angle_gamma   90.00
#
_symmetry.space_group_name_H-M   'P 1'
#
loop_
_entity.id
_entity.type
_entity.pdbx_description
1 polymer ?
#
loop_
_entity_poly.entity_id
_entity_poly.type
_entity_poly.pdbx_seq_one_letter_code
_entity_poly.pdbx_strand_id
1 'polypeptide(L)' 'MADYQVNSPMTGQVIEISVEVGQSVAEGDLLIVIESMKMENEIFSEVNGTVTSIEVEEDRNVSEENLLMTIEI' A
#
# COMPACT_ATOMS: atom_id res chain seq x y z
N MET A 1 10.18 2.93 18.27
CA MET A 1 9.22 2.55 17.23
C MET A 1 9.60 3.22 15.94
N ALA A 2 9.46 2.53 14.85
CA ALA A 2 9.87 3.02 13.54
C ALA A 2 8.69 3.00 12.57
N ASP A 3 8.72 3.90 11.61
CA ASP A 3 7.72 3.93 10.56
C ASP A 3 8.31 3.31 9.32
N TYR A 4 7.55 2.40 8.72
CA TYR A 4 7.90 1.79 7.45
C TYR A 4 7.00 2.40 6.39
N GLN A 5 7.58 3.02 5.39
CA GLN A 5 6.83 3.67 4.33
C GLN A 5 6.66 2.70 3.16
N VAL A 6 5.41 2.51 2.74
CA VAL A 6 5.09 1.70 1.57
C VAL A 6 4.91 2.66 0.40
N ASN A 7 5.84 2.61 -0.54
CA ASN A 7 5.81 3.48 -1.71
C ASN A 7 5.38 2.69 -2.93
N SER A 8 4.75 3.37 -3.88
CA SER A 8 4.31 2.69 -5.09
C SER A 8 5.51 2.27 -5.93
N PRO A 9 5.58 0.99 -6.32
CA PRO A 9 6.69 0.53 -7.17
C PRO A 9 6.48 0.89 -8.64
N MET A 10 5.34 1.47 -8.99
CA MET A 10 5.01 1.73 -10.38
C MET A 10 3.99 2.87 -10.49
N THR A 11 3.86 3.41 -11.68
CA THR A 11 2.80 4.36 -12.01
C THR A 11 1.58 3.57 -12.44
N GLY A 12 0.43 3.86 -11.84
CA GLY A 12 -0.79 3.14 -12.18
C GLY A 12 -1.98 3.65 -11.40
N GLN A 13 -3.06 2.87 -11.42
CA GLN A 13 -4.29 3.23 -10.75
C GLN A 13 -4.51 2.30 -9.56
N VAL A 14 -4.84 2.89 -8.41
CA VAL A 14 -5.19 2.12 -7.22
C VAL A 14 -6.59 1.55 -7.43
N ILE A 15 -6.71 0.23 -7.53
CA ILE A 15 -8.00 -0.39 -7.76
C ILE A 15 -8.58 -1.03 -6.50
N GLU A 16 -7.75 -1.28 -5.49
CA GLU A 16 -8.23 -1.86 -4.25
C GLU A 16 -7.27 -1.52 -3.12
N ILE A 17 -7.83 -1.13 -1.97
CA ILE A 17 -7.06 -0.97 -0.74
C ILE A 17 -7.62 -2.00 0.22
N SER A 18 -6.78 -2.97 0.60
CA SER A 18 -7.23 -4.16 1.34
C SER A 18 -7.08 -4.04 2.85
N VAL A 19 -6.62 -2.90 3.34
CA VAL A 19 -6.40 -2.68 4.77
C VAL A 19 -6.99 -1.34 5.19
N GLU A 20 -7.09 -1.15 6.50
CA GLU A 20 -7.61 0.09 7.08
C GLU A 20 -6.61 0.63 8.09
N VAL A 21 -6.68 1.94 8.33
CA VAL A 21 -5.87 2.57 9.38
C VAL A 21 -6.25 1.91 10.71
N GLY A 22 -5.21 1.54 11.48
CA GLY A 22 -5.38 0.86 12.75
C GLY A 22 -5.31 -0.66 12.65
N GLN A 23 -5.27 -1.19 11.46
CA GLN A 23 -5.23 -2.64 11.25
C GLN A 23 -3.82 -3.18 11.47
N SER A 24 -3.71 -4.32 12.15
CA SER A 24 -2.45 -5.03 12.27
C SER A 24 -2.21 -5.82 10.98
N VAL A 25 -1.01 -5.75 10.48
CA VAL A 25 -0.62 -6.51 9.28
C VAL A 25 0.64 -7.31 9.58
N ALA A 26 0.79 -8.40 8.85
CA ALA A 26 1.97 -9.24 8.94
C ALA A 26 2.63 -9.31 7.58
N GLU A 27 3.91 -9.68 7.57
CA GLU A 27 4.64 -9.88 6.33
C GLU A 27 3.85 -10.84 5.44
N GLY A 28 3.65 -10.46 4.17
CA GLY A 28 2.89 -11.26 3.22
C GLY A 28 1.41 -10.89 3.11
N ASP A 29 0.90 -10.04 4.00
CA ASP A 29 -0.49 -9.60 3.89
C ASP A 29 -0.66 -8.65 2.71
N LEU A 30 -1.76 -8.79 1.98
CA LEU A 30 -2.07 -7.92 0.85
C LEU A 30 -2.45 -6.53 1.37
N LEU A 31 -1.80 -5.51 0.85
CA LEU A 31 -2.06 -4.14 1.25
C LEU A 31 -2.90 -3.40 0.22
N ILE A 32 -2.50 -3.48 -1.05
CA ILE A 32 -3.09 -2.65 -2.08
C ILE A 32 -2.88 -3.33 -3.43
N VAL A 33 -3.79 -3.06 -4.37
CA VAL A 33 -3.65 -3.55 -5.73
C VAL A 33 -3.60 -2.35 -6.65
N ILE A 34 -2.59 -2.32 -7.52
CA ILE A 34 -2.40 -1.24 -8.49
C ILE A 34 -2.45 -1.84 -9.89
N GLU A 35 -3.30 -1.27 -10.75
CA GLU A 35 -3.36 -1.67 -12.14
C GLU A 35 -2.41 -0.80 -12.95
N SER A 36 -1.54 -1.44 -13.72
CA SER A 36 -0.60 -0.77 -14.59
C SER A 36 -0.48 -1.59 -15.85
N MET A 37 -0.61 -0.95 -17.00
CA MET A 37 -0.48 -1.62 -18.31
C MET A 37 -1.44 -2.81 -18.43
N LYS A 38 -2.67 -2.62 -17.96
CA LYS A 38 -3.75 -3.64 -18.02
C LYS A 38 -3.46 -4.88 -17.18
N MET A 39 -2.53 -4.78 -16.24
CA MET A 39 -2.21 -5.89 -15.33
C MET A 39 -2.41 -5.42 -13.90
N GLU A 40 -2.94 -6.30 -13.08
CA GLU A 40 -3.11 -6.03 -11.65
C GLU A 40 -1.85 -6.47 -10.92
N ASN A 41 -1.32 -5.55 -10.11
CA ASN A 41 -0.12 -5.81 -9.36
C ASN A 41 -0.46 -5.74 -7.87
N GLU A 42 -0.27 -6.85 -7.18
CA GLU A 42 -0.56 -6.94 -5.75
C GLU A 42 0.67 -6.51 -4.96
N ILE A 43 0.47 -5.62 -4.00
CA ILE A 43 1.54 -5.13 -3.15
C ILE A 43 1.31 -5.66 -1.75
N PHE A 44 2.29 -6.42 -1.25
CA PHE A 44 2.20 -7.10 0.04
C PHE A 44 3.06 -6.40 1.06
N SER A 45 2.68 -6.55 2.33
CA SER A 45 3.49 -6.02 3.41
C SER A 45 4.79 -6.80 3.52
N GLU A 46 5.88 -6.07 3.71
CA GLU A 46 7.19 -6.68 3.94
C GLU A 46 7.55 -6.69 5.43
N VAL A 47 6.64 -6.19 6.26
CA VAL A 47 6.91 -6.05 7.70
C VAL A 47 5.66 -6.43 8.50
N ASN A 48 5.88 -6.67 9.78
CA ASN A 48 4.79 -6.84 10.75
C ASN A 48 4.60 -5.51 11.45
N GLY A 49 3.36 -5.05 11.58
CA GLY A 49 3.12 -3.77 12.25
C GLY A 49 1.67 -3.35 12.15
N THR A 50 1.43 -2.08 12.37
CA THR A 50 0.09 -1.50 12.39
C THR A 50 0.03 -0.37 11.35
N VAL A 51 -1.00 -0.37 10.52
CA VAL A 51 -1.20 0.69 9.53
C VAL A 51 -1.58 1.97 10.26
N THR A 52 -0.76 3.01 10.15
CA THR A 52 -1.01 4.27 10.84
C THR A 52 -1.55 5.35 9.92
N SER A 53 -1.31 5.25 8.61
CA SER A 53 -1.88 6.19 7.65
C SER A 53 -2.00 5.52 6.29
N ILE A 54 -3.01 5.96 5.52
CA ILE A 54 -3.19 5.56 4.13
C ILE A 54 -3.32 6.86 3.35
N GLU A 55 -2.39 7.08 2.42
CA GLU A 55 -2.25 8.37 1.75
C GLU A 55 -2.90 8.41 0.37
N VAL A 56 -3.55 7.34 -0.04
CA VAL A 56 -4.16 7.24 -1.38
C VAL A 56 -5.60 6.76 -1.26
N GLU A 57 -6.34 6.88 -2.35
CA GLU A 57 -7.73 6.44 -2.43
C GLU A 57 -7.91 5.51 -3.60
N GLU A 58 -8.93 4.65 -3.50
CA GLU A 58 -9.28 3.79 -4.62
C GLU A 58 -9.70 4.63 -5.81
N ASP A 59 -9.40 4.12 -7.00
CA ASP A 59 -9.70 4.73 -8.29
C ASP A 59 -8.87 5.98 -8.61
N ARG A 60 -7.86 6.27 -7.79
CA ARG A 60 -6.93 7.37 -8.06
C ARG A 60 -5.65 6.86 -8.67
N ASN A 61 -5.01 7.70 -9.46
CA ASN A 61 -3.72 7.37 -10.05
C ASN A 61 -2.59 7.72 -9.10
N VAL A 62 -1.54 6.91 -9.12
CA VAL A 62 -0.32 7.16 -8.35
C VAL A 62 0.87 7.07 -9.30
N SER A 63 1.92 7.77 -8.93
CA SER A 63 3.18 7.73 -9.67
C SER A 63 4.16 6.84 -8.91
N GLU A 64 5.13 6.33 -9.63
CA GLU A 64 6.21 5.56 -9.02
C GLU A 64 6.80 6.34 -7.85
N GLU A 65 7.03 5.68 -6.73
CA GLU A 65 7.57 6.24 -5.48
C GLU A 65 6.59 7.07 -4.66
N ASN A 66 5.36 7.29 -5.12
CA ASN A 66 4.37 7.96 -4.27
C ASN A 66 4.15 7.15 -2.99
N LEU A 67 4.02 7.84 -1.87
CA LEU A 67 3.72 7.19 -0.59
C LEU A 67 2.30 6.66 -0.61
N LEU A 68 2.14 5.37 -0.38
CA LEU A 68 0.82 4.72 -0.34
C LEU A 68 0.29 4.68 1.09
N MET A 69 1.10 4.24 2.03
CA MET A 69 0.69 4.13 3.42
C MET A 69 1.93 3.99 4.31
N THR A 70 1.71 4.16 5.61
CA THR A 70 2.75 4.02 6.62
C THR A 70 2.35 2.92 7.59
N ILE A 71 3.31 2.07 7.93
CA ILE A 71 3.11 0.99 8.89
C ILE A 71 4.08 1.22 10.03
N GLU A 72 3.56 1.26 11.25
CA GLU A 72 4.40 1.40 12.44
C GLU A 72 4.86 0.02 12.88
N ILE A 73 6.17 -0.13 13.03
CA ILE A 73 6.77 -1.41 13.41
C ILE A 73 7.51 -1.30 14.74
#